data_f19c890253c05a347f96f59e9e2ab374
#
_entry.id   f19c890253c05a347f96f59e9e2ab374
#
_cell.length_a   1.000
_cell.length_b   1.000
_cell.length_c   1.000
_cell.angle_alpha   90.00
_cell.angle_beta   90.00
_cell.angle_gamma   90.00
#
_symmetry.space_group_name_H-M   'P 1'
#
loop_
_entity.id
_entity.type
_entity.pdbx_description
1 polymer ?
#
loop_
_entity_poly.entity_id
_entity_poly.type
_entity_poly.pdbx_seq_one_letter_code
_entity_poly.pdbx_strand_id
1 'polypeptide(L)'
;MAGKWKRRLLKAAGYGAAVVAFVACVGITVTVGWRPFVGPKARPLTARRFEPTPRRLERGRYLVESVSACFACHTTYDPKDPVKSYAAATNKGGGGSLEADGAPWLIAPNITPDAETGAGRWTDDMLARAIREGIGHDGRALFPAMPYQNYRNYSDEDVASIVVYLRSIPTVRNKLPQSEIPFPLSRLINTVPEPLGAPVPEHDRSSLVKHGEYVVKTADCAGCHTPRGDKGAPIPGMDYAGGNPFDDGRGGAVAPMNLTPDATGISYYDEALFVKTIRTGHVGARALSPHMPWWVYRNMTDEDLKSAFAYLRTLRPVEHRVDNTEKPTFCKLCKQKHGLGERN
;
A
#
# COMPACT_ATOMS: atom_id res chain seq x y z
N MET A 1 48.14 47.47 -4.74
CA MET A 1 46.95 47.31 -5.65
C MET A 1 46.36 45.92 -5.65
N ALA A 2 47.11 44.84 -5.47
CA ALA A 2 46.64 43.46 -5.51
C ALA A 2 45.58 43.08 -4.42
N GLY A 3 45.60 43.68 -3.23
CA GLY A 3 44.66 43.33 -2.15
C GLY A 3 43.22 43.81 -2.40
N LYS A 4 43.05 44.97 -3.06
CA LYS A 4 41.71 45.49 -3.36
C LYS A 4 41.00 44.70 -4.46
N TRP A 5 41.74 44.20 -5.42
CA TRP A 5 41.20 43.37 -6.51
C TRP A 5 40.78 41.98 -6.00
N LYS A 6 41.60 41.32 -5.19
CA LYS A 6 41.22 40.05 -4.53
C LYS A 6 39.95 40.18 -3.68
N ARG A 7 39.79 41.28 -2.93
CA ARG A 7 38.54 41.53 -2.15
C ARG A 7 37.31 41.74 -3.04
N ARG A 8 37.46 42.39 -4.18
CA ARG A 8 36.35 42.56 -5.16
C ARG A 8 35.97 41.24 -5.80
N LEU A 9 36.92 40.40 -6.16
CA LEU A 9 36.66 39.06 -6.71
C LEU A 9 35.97 38.15 -5.69
N LEU A 10 36.43 38.15 -4.43
CA LEU A 10 35.76 37.39 -3.38
C LEU A 10 34.32 37.83 -3.12
N LYS A 11 34.07 39.15 -3.15
CA LYS A 11 32.70 39.67 -3.04
C LYS A 11 31.84 39.27 -4.24
N ALA A 12 32.36 39.38 -5.46
CA ALA A 12 31.62 38.99 -6.66
C ALA A 12 31.33 37.48 -6.66
N ALA A 13 32.28 36.64 -6.27
CA ALA A 13 32.07 35.20 -6.09
C ALA A 13 31.01 34.91 -5.01
N GLY A 14 31.05 35.64 -3.87
CA GLY A 14 30.04 35.52 -2.82
C GLY A 14 28.62 35.90 -3.28
N TYR A 15 28.48 37.01 -4.04
CA TYR A 15 27.18 37.38 -4.63
C TYR A 15 26.71 36.34 -5.65
N GLY A 16 27.60 35.83 -6.51
CA GLY A 16 27.28 34.78 -7.46
C GLY A 16 26.78 33.51 -6.78
N ALA A 17 27.47 33.07 -5.72
CA ALA A 17 27.06 31.92 -4.93
C ALA A 17 25.71 32.15 -4.22
N ALA A 18 25.45 33.36 -3.69
CA ALA A 18 24.19 33.70 -3.07
C ALA A 18 23.01 33.68 -4.08
N VAL A 19 23.23 34.18 -5.29
CA VAL A 19 22.21 34.14 -6.36
C VAL A 19 21.92 32.69 -6.75
N VAL A 20 22.94 31.87 -6.96
CA VAL A 20 22.78 30.44 -7.29
C VAL A 20 22.00 29.73 -6.18
N ALA A 21 22.37 29.94 -4.91
CA ALA A 21 21.68 29.37 -3.77
C ALA A 21 20.20 29.82 -3.70
N PHE A 22 19.94 31.11 -3.93
CA PHE A 22 18.58 31.63 -3.98
C PHE A 22 17.74 31.00 -5.10
N VAL A 23 18.28 30.92 -6.31
CA VAL A 23 17.57 30.28 -7.46
C VAL A 23 17.34 28.80 -7.17
N ALA A 24 18.32 28.09 -6.59
CA ALA A 24 18.14 26.70 -6.19
C ALA A 24 17.06 26.54 -5.11
N CYS A 25 17.06 27.40 -4.08
CA CYS A 25 16.03 27.39 -3.04
C CYS A 25 14.63 27.64 -3.62
N VAL A 26 14.48 28.63 -4.49
CA VAL A 26 13.19 28.91 -5.17
C VAL A 26 12.80 27.71 -6.04
N GLY A 27 13.72 27.19 -6.85
CA GLY A 27 13.48 26.02 -7.70
C GLY A 27 13.00 24.81 -6.88
N ILE A 28 13.68 24.47 -5.79
CA ILE A 28 13.27 23.38 -4.89
C ILE A 28 11.88 23.66 -4.30
N THR A 29 11.64 24.88 -3.83
CA THR A 29 10.37 25.25 -3.17
C THR A 29 9.17 25.10 -4.10
N VAL A 30 9.31 25.52 -5.37
CA VAL A 30 8.19 25.52 -6.33
C VAL A 30 8.01 24.21 -7.10
N THR A 31 9.01 23.30 -7.08
CA THR A 31 8.96 22.05 -7.83
C THR A 31 8.71 20.84 -6.91
N VAL A 32 9.74 20.38 -6.18
CA VAL A 32 9.71 19.12 -5.40
C VAL A 32 9.50 19.34 -3.90
N GLY A 33 9.60 20.61 -3.44
CA GLY A 33 9.58 20.96 -2.02
C GLY A 33 10.83 20.49 -1.26
N TRP A 34 10.85 20.73 0.05
CA TRP A 34 12.02 20.44 0.91
C TRP A 34 12.04 19.04 1.50
N ARG A 35 10.91 18.33 1.51
CA ARG A 35 10.80 17.00 2.13
C ARG A 35 11.81 15.96 1.64
N PRO A 36 12.14 15.88 0.33
CA PRO A 36 13.19 14.98 -0.14
C PRO A 36 14.56 15.17 0.54
N PHE A 37 14.82 16.36 1.06
CA PHE A 37 16.11 16.73 1.67
C PHE A 37 16.11 16.68 3.19
N VAL A 38 15.01 17.09 3.83
CA VAL A 38 14.90 17.22 5.30
C VAL A 38 14.19 16.04 5.97
N GLY A 39 13.64 15.11 5.18
CA GLY A 39 12.90 13.94 5.68
C GLY A 39 11.38 14.12 5.70
N PRO A 40 10.64 13.05 6.05
CA PRO A 40 9.19 13.04 6.02
C PRO A 40 8.59 13.93 7.12
N LYS A 41 7.36 14.37 6.89
CA LYS A 41 6.55 15.01 7.92
C LYS A 41 6.03 13.95 8.88
N ALA A 42 6.34 14.07 10.16
CA ALA A 42 5.89 13.16 11.19
C ALA A 42 5.39 13.92 12.42
N ARG A 43 4.34 13.41 13.06
CA ARG A 43 3.97 13.91 14.39
C ARG A 43 4.91 13.38 15.47
N PRO A 44 5.02 14.06 16.60
CA PRO A 44 5.70 13.51 17.77
C PRO A 44 5.07 12.19 18.22
N LEU A 45 5.90 11.30 18.77
CA LEU A 45 5.42 10.10 19.43
C LEU A 45 4.80 10.45 20.78
N THR A 46 3.78 9.68 21.14
CA THR A 46 3.11 9.76 22.44
C THR A 46 3.43 8.53 23.28
N ALA A 47 3.15 8.59 24.57
CA ALA A 47 3.25 7.44 25.48
C ALA A 47 2.02 6.51 25.39
N ARG A 48 1.26 6.56 24.30
CA ARG A 48 0.04 5.76 24.10
C ARG A 48 0.36 4.27 24.25
N ARG A 49 -0.54 3.60 24.99
CA ARG A 49 -0.57 2.14 25.11
C ARG A 49 -2.00 1.67 24.87
N PHE A 50 -2.12 0.51 24.24
CA PHE A 50 -3.42 -0.09 23.97
C PHE A 50 -3.64 -1.27 24.90
N GLU A 51 -4.70 -1.20 25.69
CA GLU A 51 -5.07 -2.27 26.61
C GLU A 51 -5.49 -3.53 25.84
N PRO A 52 -4.94 -4.72 26.17
CA PRO A 52 -5.28 -5.97 25.51
C PRO A 52 -6.61 -6.51 26.05
N THR A 53 -7.71 -6.14 25.41
CA THR A 53 -9.04 -6.70 25.71
C THR A 53 -9.37 -7.85 24.76
N PRO A 54 -10.22 -8.82 25.18
CA PRO A 54 -10.67 -9.90 24.28
C PRO A 54 -11.27 -9.37 22.97
N ARG A 55 -12.07 -8.31 23.03
CA ARG A 55 -12.67 -7.66 21.86
C ARG A 55 -11.60 -7.14 20.88
N ARG A 56 -10.56 -6.46 21.38
CA ARG A 56 -9.45 -5.97 20.55
C ARG A 56 -8.64 -7.09 19.95
N LEU A 57 -8.38 -8.15 20.69
CA LEU A 57 -7.66 -9.33 20.18
C LEU A 57 -8.41 -9.98 19.03
N GLU A 58 -9.71 -10.22 19.19
CA GLU A 58 -10.55 -10.83 18.15
C GLU A 58 -10.67 -9.91 16.93
N ARG A 59 -10.97 -8.63 17.15
CA ARG A 59 -11.08 -7.64 16.08
C ARG A 59 -9.76 -7.45 15.35
N GLY A 60 -8.65 -7.35 16.08
CA GLY A 60 -7.31 -7.21 15.51
C GLY A 60 -6.91 -8.43 14.67
N ARG A 61 -7.18 -9.64 15.17
CA ARG A 61 -6.97 -10.87 14.39
C ARG A 61 -7.73 -10.82 13.08
N TYR A 62 -9.00 -10.47 13.13
CA TYR A 62 -9.83 -10.37 11.93
C TYR A 62 -9.29 -9.35 10.93
N LEU A 63 -8.92 -8.16 11.39
CA LEU A 63 -8.38 -7.11 10.53
C LEU A 63 -7.05 -7.53 9.90
N VAL A 64 -6.12 -8.07 10.67
CA VAL A 64 -4.77 -8.46 10.21
C VAL A 64 -4.81 -9.64 9.26
N GLU A 65 -5.61 -10.67 9.57
CA GLU A 65 -5.60 -11.94 8.85
C GLU A 65 -6.62 -12.01 7.70
N SER A 66 -7.62 -11.12 7.67
CA SER A 66 -8.70 -11.21 6.70
C SER A 66 -8.89 -9.94 5.87
N VAL A 67 -8.83 -8.74 6.49
CA VAL A 67 -9.16 -7.48 5.80
C VAL A 67 -7.91 -6.83 5.20
N SER A 68 -6.89 -6.56 6.04
CA SER A 68 -5.66 -5.87 5.59
C SER A 68 -4.63 -6.79 4.96
N ALA A 69 -4.82 -8.09 5.05
CA ALA A 69 -3.88 -9.09 4.52
C ALA A 69 -2.41 -8.85 4.95
N CYS A 70 -2.16 -8.37 6.18
CA CYS A 70 -0.83 -7.95 6.63
C CYS A 70 0.22 -9.04 6.42
N PHE A 71 -0.14 -10.28 6.73
CA PHE A 71 0.77 -11.41 6.59
C PHE A 71 0.99 -11.87 5.15
N ALA A 72 0.25 -11.36 4.18
CA ALA A 72 0.55 -11.61 2.76
C ALA A 72 1.90 -10.98 2.35
N CYS A 73 2.27 -9.84 2.96
CA CYS A 73 3.59 -9.22 2.77
C CYS A 73 4.57 -9.58 3.89
N HIS A 74 4.10 -9.66 5.13
CA HIS A 74 4.95 -9.88 6.30
C HIS A 74 5.16 -11.37 6.64
N THR A 75 5.18 -12.24 5.64
CA THR A 75 5.43 -13.68 5.80
C THR A 75 6.19 -14.20 4.59
N THR A 76 7.20 -15.02 4.80
CA THR A 76 7.86 -15.72 3.70
C THR A 76 7.06 -16.97 3.30
N TYR A 77 6.67 -17.05 2.04
CA TYR A 77 5.98 -18.20 1.45
C TYR A 77 6.43 -18.39 -0.01
N ASP A 78 6.12 -19.55 -0.62
CA ASP A 78 6.46 -19.82 -2.02
C ASP A 78 5.54 -19.02 -2.96
N PRO A 79 6.05 -18.07 -3.75
CA PRO A 79 5.25 -17.28 -4.67
C PRO A 79 4.67 -18.11 -5.85
N LYS A 80 5.19 -19.32 -6.09
CA LYS A 80 4.65 -20.21 -7.13
C LYS A 80 3.37 -20.94 -6.69
N ASP A 81 3.20 -21.12 -5.37
CA ASP A 81 1.97 -21.67 -4.78
C ASP A 81 1.61 -20.86 -3.51
N PRO A 82 1.26 -19.57 -3.65
CA PRO A 82 1.06 -18.69 -2.50
C PRO A 82 -0.10 -19.14 -1.62
N VAL A 83 -1.15 -19.68 -2.20
CA VAL A 83 -2.34 -20.13 -1.45
C VAL A 83 -1.99 -21.22 -0.45
N LYS A 84 -1.30 -22.29 -0.92
CA LYS A 84 -0.97 -23.46 -0.11
C LYS A 84 0.17 -23.15 0.85
N SER A 85 1.24 -22.52 0.36
CA SER A 85 2.43 -22.24 1.17
C SER A 85 2.14 -21.22 2.27
N TYR A 86 1.32 -20.19 2.00
CA TYR A 86 0.87 -19.28 3.03
C TYR A 86 0.00 -19.95 4.10
N ALA A 87 -0.90 -20.82 3.68
CA ALA A 87 -1.73 -21.58 4.63
C ALA A 87 -0.88 -22.46 5.56
N ALA A 88 0.21 -23.02 5.05
CA ALA A 88 1.15 -23.85 5.81
C ALA A 88 2.23 -23.05 6.57
N ALA A 89 2.33 -21.72 6.35
CA ALA A 89 3.39 -20.90 6.94
C ALA A 89 3.28 -20.83 8.47
N THR A 90 4.39 -21.11 9.14
CA THR A 90 4.53 -21.04 10.60
C THR A 90 5.19 -19.73 11.08
N ASN A 91 5.72 -18.92 10.15
CA ASN A 91 6.46 -17.70 10.40
C ASN A 91 5.64 -16.43 10.10
N LYS A 92 4.32 -16.49 10.28
CA LYS A 92 3.42 -15.34 10.02
C LYS A 92 3.85 -14.12 10.82
N GLY A 93 3.99 -13.00 10.12
CA GLY A 93 4.48 -11.75 10.69
C GLY A 93 6.01 -11.64 10.76
N GLY A 94 6.75 -12.70 10.45
CA GLY A 94 8.23 -12.73 10.50
C GLY A 94 8.92 -11.93 9.38
N GLY A 95 8.17 -11.39 8.44
CA GLY A 95 8.67 -10.58 7.33
C GLY A 95 9.28 -11.39 6.19
N GLY A 96 9.72 -10.71 5.14
CA GLY A 96 10.32 -11.32 3.97
C GLY A 96 10.67 -10.31 2.87
N SER A 97 11.35 -10.77 1.82
CA SER A 97 11.59 -9.99 0.61
C SER A 97 10.33 -9.92 -0.25
N LEU A 98 10.11 -8.79 -0.91
CA LEU A 98 9.08 -8.60 -1.94
C LEU A 98 9.66 -8.75 -3.36
N GLU A 99 10.72 -9.56 -3.51
CA GLU A 99 11.36 -9.84 -4.80
C GLU A 99 10.37 -10.43 -5.80
N ALA A 100 9.50 -11.32 -5.35
CA ALA A 100 8.46 -11.92 -6.19
C ALA A 100 7.45 -10.91 -6.76
N ASP A 101 7.32 -9.73 -6.12
CA ASP A 101 6.49 -8.62 -6.57
C ASP A 101 7.28 -7.61 -7.44
N GLY A 102 8.47 -7.99 -7.92
CA GLY A 102 9.31 -7.16 -8.78
C GLY A 102 10.08 -6.05 -8.05
N ALA A 103 10.16 -6.09 -6.72
CA ALA A 103 10.88 -5.11 -5.89
C ALA A 103 11.92 -5.77 -4.98
N PRO A 104 13.03 -6.33 -5.51
CA PRO A 104 14.01 -7.09 -4.74
C PRO A 104 14.71 -6.28 -3.63
N TRP A 105 14.69 -4.97 -3.75
CA TRP A 105 15.22 -4.03 -2.77
C TRP A 105 14.24 -3.72 -1.62
N LEU A 106 13.00 -4.21 -1.71
CA LEU A 106 11.95 -3.95 -0.73
C LEU A 106 11.78 -5.14 0.22
N ILE A 107 11.90 -4.87 1.50
CA ILE A 107 11.77 -5.86 2.56
C ILE A 107 10.58 -5.48 3.44
N ALA A 108 9.63 -6.39 3.56
CA ALA A 108 8.60 -6.31 4.58
C ALA A 108 9.22 -6.73 5.93
N PRO A 109 9.27 -5.85 6.94
CA PRO A 109 9.97 -6.14 8.17
C PRO A 109 9.26 -7.22 9.01
N ASN A 110 10.00 -7.82 9.93
CA ASN A 110 9.44 -8.66 10.99
C ASN A 110 8.59 -7.78 11.93
N ILE A 111 7.28 -8.03 11.96
CA ILE A 111 6.30 -7.31 12.80
C ILE A 111 5.85 -8.12 14.02
N THR A 112 6.46 -9.30 14.25
CA THR A 112 6.19 -10.09 15.47
C THR A 112 6.76 -9.40 16.71
N PRO A 113 6.31 -9.77 17.92
CA PRO A 113 6.82 -9.18 19.16
C PRO A 113 8.21 -9.69 19.57
N ASP A 114 9.02 -10.18 18.61
CA ASP A 114 10.43 -10.49 18.86
C ASP A 114 11.21 -9.21 19.19
N ALA A 115 11.93 -9.23 20.32
CA ALA A 115 12.58 -8.04 20.85
C ALA A 115 13.89 -7.68 20.12
N GLU A 116 14.50 -8.63 19.41
CA GLU A 116 15.79 -8.41 18.74
C GLU A 116 15.63 -8.15 17.25
N THR A 117 14.74 -8.85 16.59
CA THR A 117 14.61 -8.83 15.13
C THR A 117 13.26 -8.33 14.64
N GLY A 118 12.28 -8.14 15.54
CA GLY A 118 10.92 -7.74 15.23
C GLY A 118 10.51 -6.42 15.88
N ALA A 119 9.21 -6.26 16.05
CA ALA A 119 8.60 -5.05 16.60
C ALA A 119 8.46 -5.05 18.13
N GLY A 120 9.08 -6.01 18.83
CA GLY A 120 8.91 -6.17 20.29
C GLY A 120 9.34 -4.96 21.12
N ARG A 121 10.33 -4.20 20.67
CA ARG A 121 10.80 -2.97 21.34
C ARG A 121 10.10 -1.70 20.87
N TRP A 122 9.25 -1.76 19.85
CA TRP A 122 8.52 -0.59 19.37
C TRP A 122 7.39 -0.26 20.34
N THR A 123 7.10 1.03 20.53
CA THR A 123 5.92 1.42 21.29
C THR A 123 4.65 1.18 20.48
N ASP A 124 3.50 1.14 21.13
CA ASP A 124 2.22 0.99 20.43
C ASP A 124 1.94 2.17 19.50
N ASP A 125 2.39 3.37 19.89
CA ASP A 125 2.27 4.55 19.03
C ASP A 125 3.22 4.52 17.82
N MET A 126 4.41 3.90 17.94
CA MET A 126 5.27 3.64 16.77
C MET A 126 4.60 2.72 15.76
N LEU A 127 3.96 1.63 16.23
CA LEU A 127 3.20 0.73 15.37
C LEU A 127 2.00 1.44 14.72
N ALA A 128 1.19 2.16 15.50
CA ALA A 128 0.04 2.91 15.00
C ALA A 128 0.45 3.95 13.95
N ARG A 129 1.58 4.65 14.19
CA ARG A 129 2.15 5.64 13.26
C ARG A 129 2.65 4.97 11.96
N ALA A 130 3.31 3.83 12.06
CA ALA A 130 3.76 3.08 10.90
C ALA A 130 2.57 2.61 10.04
N ILE A 131 1.51 2.09 10.67
CA ILE A 131 0.34 1.56 9.98
C ILE A 131 -0.45 2.67 9.26
N ARG A 132 -0.68 3.82 9.89
CA ARG A 132 -1.58 4.85 9.34
C ARG A 132 -0.89 6.05 8.70
N GLU A 133 0.36 6.32 9.07
CA GLU A 133 1.06 7.54 8.67
C GLU A 133 2.31 7.26 7.83
N GLY A 134 2.69 5.98 7.68
CA GLY A 134 3.83 5.60 6.87
C GLY A 134 5.20 6.00 7.43
N ILE A 135 5.30 6.18 8.76
CA ILE A 135 6.55 6.55 9.43
C ILE A 135 7.03 5.38 10.30
N GLY A 136 8.18 4.84 9.98
CA GLY A 136 8.81 3.76 10.72
C GLY A 136 9.16 4.14 12.17
N HIS A 137 9.54 3.15 12.96
CA HIS A 137 9.97 3.33 14.36
C HIS A 137 11.18 4.26 14.48
N ASP A 138 12.05 4.27 13.48
CA ASP A 138 13.26 5.09 13.37
C ASP A 138 13.00 6.49 12.74
N GLY A 139 11.74 6.82 12.43
CA GLY A 139 11.34 8.12 11.87
C GLY A 139 11.45 8.24 10.35
N ARG A 140 11.93 7.21 9.64
CA ARG A 140 12.01 7.22 8.17
C ARG A 140 10.64 7.02 7.53
N ALA A 141 10.47 7.53 6.30
CA ALA A 141 9.32 7.22 5.48
C ALA A 141 9.32 5.73 5.07
N LEU A 142 8.18 5.07 5.19
CA LEU A 142 7.96 3.74 4.63
C LEU A 142 7.65 3.86 3.13
N PHE A 143 8.09 2.85 2.37
CA PHE A 143 7.71 2.79 0.96
C PHE A 143 6.21 2.49 0.81
N PRO A 144 5.48 3.15 -0.11
CA PRO A 144 4.02 3.05 -0.22
C PRO A 144 3.46 1.69 -0.69
N ALA A 145 4.30 0.66 -0.86
CA ALA A 145 3.82 -0.72 -0.96
C ALA A 145 3.16 -1.18 0.35
N MET A 146 3.58 -0.64 1.50
CA MET A 146 2.77 -0.66 2.72
C MET A 146 1.63 0.35 2.55
N PRO A 147 0.36 -0.06 2.45
CA PRO A 147 -0.73 0.83 2.01
C PRO A 147 -1.25 1.73 3.13
N TYR A 148 -0.33 2.40 3.86
CA TYR A 148 -0.67 3.30 4.97
C TYR A 148 -1.57 4.47 4.54
N GLN A 149 -1.54 4.85 3.27
CA GLN A 149 -2.43 5.88 2.71
C GLN A 149 -3.90 5.44 2.77
N ASN A 150 -4.19 4.16 2.64
CA ASN A 150 -5.52 3.58 2.80
C ASN A 150 -5.79 3.21 4.25
N TYR A 151 -4.80 2.67 4.95
CA TYR A 151 -4.91 2.32 6.38
C TYR A 151 -5.11 3.52 7.30
N ARG A 152 -4.82 4.74 6.86
CA ARG A 152 -5.17 5.94 7.64
C ARG A 152 -6.68 6.11 7.86
N ASN A 153 -7.51 5.41 7.08
CA ASN A 153 -8.96 5.35 7.29
C ASN A 153 -9.38 4.44 8.45
N TYR A 154 -8.47 3.61 8.98
CA TYR A 154 -8.79 2.84 10.19
C TYR A 154 -9.11 3.75 11.35
N SER A 155 -10.20 3.44 12.05
CA SER A 155 -10.55 4.11 13.31
C SER A 155 -9.43 3.93 14.34
N ASP A 156 -9.40 4.79 15.35
CA ASP A 156 -8.42 4.65 16.44
C ASP A 156 -8.58 3.32 17.17
N GLU A 157 -9.82 2.81 17.30
CA GLU A 157 -10.09 1.52 17.94
C GLU A 157 -9.65 0.33 17.06
N ASP A 158 -9.84 0.40 15.74
CA ASP A 158 -9.37 -0.66 14.85
C ASP A 158 -7.83 -0.72 14.80
N VAL A 159 -7.14 0.42 14.82
CA VAL A 159 -5.68 0.43 14.94
C VAL A 159 -5.21 -0.09 16.28
N ALA A 160 -5.88 0.28 17.38
CA ALA A 160 -5.60 -0.27 18.70
C ALA A 160 -5.74 -1.80 18.69
N SER A 161 -6.80 -2.30 18.06
CA SER A 161 -7.06 -3.74 17.89
C SER A 161 -5.95 -4.44 17.09
N ILE A 162 -5.53 -3.86 15.95
CA ILE A 162 -4.44 -4.39 15.15
C ILE A 162 -3.15 -4.47 15.96
N VAL A 163 -2.77 -3.41 16.68
CA VAL A 163 -1.55 -3.38 17.49
C VAL A 163 -1.61 -4.39 18.63
N VAL A 164 -2.73 -4.49 19.34
CA VAL A 164 -2.94 -5.48 20.42
C VAL A 164 -2.80 -6.90 19.88
N TYR A 165 -3.37 -7.18 18.71
CA TYR A 165 -3.23 -8.49 18.10
C TYR A 165 -1.77 -8.78 17.67
N LEU A 166 -1.08 -7.86 17.03
CA LEU A 166 0.33 -8.02 16.64
C LEU A 166 1.25 -8.25 17.85
N ARG A 167 0.90 -7.72 19.02
CA ARG A 167 1.60 -7.98 20.29
C ARG A 167 1.38 -9.39 20.84
N SER A 168 0.30 -10.05 20.43
CA SER A 168 -0.12 -11.36 20.94
C SER A 168 0.30 -12.55 20.07
N ILE A 169 0.76 -12.30 18.84
CA ILE A 169 1.17 -13.39 17.95
C ILE A 169 2.50 -14.02 18.39
N PRO A 170 2.79 -15.26 17.99
CA PRO A 170 4.06 -15.90 18.30
C PRO A 170 5.26 -15.10 17.80
N THR A 171 6.31 -15.05 18.59
CA THR A 171 7.57 -14.44 18.17
C THR A 171 8.26 -15.26 17.07
N VAL A 172 8.77 -14.59 16.06
CA VAL A 172 9.60 -15.19 15.02
C VAL A 172 10.95 -14.48 15.04
N ARG A 173 12.01 -15.19 15.34
CA ARG A 173 13.37 -14.65 15.25
C ARG A 173 13.82 -14.67 13.79
N ASN A 174 13.72 -13.55 13.11
CA ASN A 174 14.11 -13.39 11.72
C ASN A 174 14.79 -12.03 11.51
N LYS A 175 16.11 -12.04 11.36
CA LYS A 175 16.90 -10.84 11.10
C LYS A 175 16.91 -10.53 9.62
N LEU A 176 16.20 -9.50 9.22
CA LEU A 176 16.10 -9.06 7.83
C LEU A 176 16.95 -7.79 7.60
N PRO A 177 17.49 -7.59 6.39
CA PRO A 177 18.07 -6.33 6.01
C PRO A 177 17.01 -5.22 5.94
N GLN A 178 17.45 -3.97 5.92
CA GLN A 178 16.54 -2.87 5.60
C GLN A 178 16.31 -2.80 4.09
N SER A 179 15.17 -2.24 3.69
CA SER A 179 14.90 -1.94 2.28
C SER A 179 15.93 -0.94 1.74
N GLU A 180 16.51 -1.24 0.58
CA GLU A 180 17.50 -0.40 -0.11
C GLU A 180 16.83 0.36 -1.27
N ILE A 181 15.96 1.31 -0.94
CA ILE A 181 15.19 2.06 -1.92
C ILE A 181 16.12 2.86 -2.83
N PRO A 182 16.08 2.67 -4.16
CA PRO A 182 17.01 3.35 -5.08
C PRO A 182 16.81 4.87 -5.14
N PHE A 183 17.90 5.60 -5.38
CA PHE A 183 17.85 7.03 -5.68
C PHE A 183 17.25 7.26 -7.10
N PRO A 184 16.42 8.30 -7.33
CA PRO A 184 16.00 9.34 -6.38
C PRO A 184 14.76 8.96 -5.54
N LEU A 185 14.19 7.77 -5.73
CA LEU A 185 12.96 7.33 -5.09
C LEU A 185 13.06 7.37 -3.55
N SER A 186 14.21 6.97 -2.99
CA SER A 186 14.48 7.03 -1.55
C SER A 186 14.35 8.43 -0.93
N ARG A 187 14.45 9.47 -1.76
CA ARG A 187 14.25 10.86 -1.33
C ARG A 187 12.81 11.31 -1.56
N LEU A 188 12.26 10.94 -2.71
CA LEU A 188 10.88 11.33 -3.08
C LEU A 188 9.82 10.74 -2.16
N ILE A 189 10.03 9.52 -1.64
CA ILE A 189 9.07 8.93 -0.69
C ILE A 189 8.87 9.77 0.59
N ASN A 190 9.82 10.64 0.95
CA ASN A 190 9.66 11.55 2.10
C ASN A 190 8.51 12.55 1.94
N THR A 191 8.00 12.71 0.72
CA THR A 191 6.83 13.60 0.46
C THR A 191 5.49 12.91 0.70
N VAL A 192 5.47 11.59 0.84
CA VAL A 192 4.23 10.79 0.86
C VAL A 192 3.59 10.70 2.26
N PRO A 193 4.35 10.48 3.36
CA PRO A 193 3.78 10.39 4.70
C PRO A 193 3.13 11.68 5.15
N GLU A 194 1.92 11.56 5.69
CA GLU A 194 1.20 12.68 6.29
C GLU A 194 0.73 12.32 7.70
N PRO A 195 1.06 13.13 8.73
CA PRO A 195 0.58 12.91 10.08
C PRO A 195 -0.93 13.03 10.15
N LEU A 196 -1.53 12.23 11.03
CA LEU A 196 -2.94 12.42 11.41
C LEU A 196 -3.07 13.64 12.32
N GLY A 197 -3.90 14.60 11.91
CA GLY A 197 -4.14 15.84 12.64
C GLY A 197 -5.22 15.73 13.72
N ALA A 198 -6.02 14.67 13.71
CA ALA A 198 -7.13 14.44 14.64
C ALA A 198 -7.37 12.93 14.84
N PRO A 199 -8.05 12.54 15.93
CA PRO A 199 -8.55 11.17 16.10
C PRO A 199 -9.44 10.75 14.94
N VAL A 200 -9.35 9.49 14.54
CA VAL A 200 -10.22 8.88 13.52
C VAL A 200 -11.33 8.12 14.23
N PRO A 201 -12.59 8.57 14.13
CA PRO A 201 -13.72 7.93 14.79
C PRO A 201 -14.01 6.54 14.20
N GLU A 202 -14.85 5.76 14.88
CA GLU A 202 -15.40 4.54 14.30
C GLU A 202 -16.16 4.88 13.00
N HIS A 203 -16.07 3.97 12.04
CA HIS A 203 -16.72 4.17 10.75
C HIS A 203 -18.25 4.05 10.85
N ASP A 204 -18.93 4.74 9.97
CA ASP A 204 -20.38 4.72 9.91
C ASP A 204 -20.90 3.38 9.36
N ARG A 205 -21.66 2.68 10.17
CA ARG A 205 -22.32 1.40 9.85
C ARG A 205 -23.83 1.54 9.58
N SER A 206 -24.33 2.76 9.40
CA SER A 206 -25.76 3.02 9.21
C SER A 206 -26.33 2.44 7.92
N SER A 207 -25.46 2.09 6.96
CA SER A 207 -25.85 1.41 5.72
C SER A 207 -24.73 0.49 5.23
N LEU A 208 -25.09 -0.53 4.43
CA LEU A 208 -24.11 -1.41 3.79
C LEU A 208 -23.12 -0.62 2.93
N VAL A 209 -23.56 0.43 2.24
CA VAL A 209 -22.69 1.25 1.39
C VAL A 209 -21.62 1.97 2.20
N LYS A 210 -21.98 2.61 3.32
CA LYS A 210 -21.00 3.31 4.17
C LYS A 210 -20.04 2.34 4.85
N HIS A 211 -20.54 1.22 5.34
CA HIS A 211 -19.69 0.16 5.86
C HIS A 211 -18.78 -0.42 4.77
N GLY A 212 -19.32 -0.65 3.58
CA GLY A 212 -18.59 -1.15 2.42
C GLY A 212 -17.48 -0.21 1.96
N GLU A 213 -17.71 1.10 1.99
CA GLU A 213 -16.67 2.10 1.71
C GLU A 213 -15.47 1.91 2.64
N TYR A 214 -15.72 1.75 3.95
CA TYR A 214 -14.67 1.49 4.92
C TYR A 214 -13.92 0.18 4.63
N VAL A 215 -14.65 -0.91 4.38
CA VAL A 215 -14.07 -2.22 4.07
C VAL A 215 -13.20 -2.16 2.82
N VAL A 216 -13.71 -1.61 1.72
CA VAL A 216 -12.99 -1.51 0.44
C VAL A 216 -11.72 -0.66 0.56
N LYS A 217 -11.77 0.45 1.32
CA LYS A 217 -10.60 1.29 1.57
C LYS A 217 -9.55 0.57 2.42
N THR A 218 -9.97 -0.09 3.49
CA THR A 218 -9.05 -0.75 4.43
C THR A 218 -8.52 -2.09 3.92
N ALA A 219 -9.24 -2.75 2.99
CA ALA A 219 -8.75 -3.89 2.23
C ALA A 219 -7.85 -3.50 1.03
N ASP A 220 -7.64 -2.20 0.81
CA ASP A 220 -6.77 -1.67 -0.25
C ASP A 220 -7.15 -2.11 -1.67
N CYS A 221 -8.44 -2.27 -1.96
CA CYS A 221 -8.87 -2.68 -3.29
C CYS A 221 -8.39 -1.70 -4.39
N ALA A 222 -8.42 -0.39 -4.11
CA ALA A 222 -7.96 0.64 -5.01
C ALA A 222 -6.46 0.56 -5.34
N GLY A 223 -5.63 0.02 -4.43
CA GLY A 223 -4.19 -0.08 -4.61
C GLY A 223 -3.80 -0.84 -5.87
N CYS A 224 -4.52 -1.93 -6.16
CA CYS A 224 -4.35 -2.73 -7.37
C CYS A 224 -5.33 -2.32 -8.48
N HIS A 225 -6.58 -2.02 -8.14
CA HIS A 225 -7.66 -1.83 -9.10
C HIS A 225 -7.84 -0.38 -9.59
N THR A 226 -6.93 0.54 -9.27
CA THR A 226 -6.91 1.90 -9.84
C THR A 226 -5.68 2.05 -10.72
N PRO A 227 -5.82 2.32 -12.04
CA PRO A 227 -4.68 2.43 -12.94
C PRO A 227 -3.83 3.64 -12.61
N ARG A 228 -2.52 3.48 -12.80
CA ARG A 228 -1.53 4.51 -12.51
C ARG A 228 -0.80 4.91 -13.78
N GLY A 229 -0.55 6.19 -13.94
CA GLY A 229 0.28 6.71 -15.03
C GLY A 229 1.78 6.47 -14.79
N ASP A 230 2.60 6.87 -15.75
CA ASP A 230 4.06 6.66 -15.79
C ASP A 230 4.81 7.13 -14.54
N LYS A 231 4.25 8.11 -13.82
CA LYS A 231 4.81 8.64 -12.57
C LYS A 231 4.30 7.92 -11.31
N GLY A 232 3.54 6.83 -11.47
CA GLY A 232 2.96 6.06 -10.38
C GLY A 232 1.77 6.71 -9.67
N ALA A 233 1.29 7.88 -10.13
CA ALA A 233 0.10 8.52 -9.60
C ALA A 233 -1.16 7.88 -10.21
N PRO A 234 -2.28 7.76 -9.44
CA PRO A 234 -3.56 7.35 -9.99
C PRO A 234 -3.98 8.22 -11.17
N ILE A 235 -4.54 7.62 -12.21
CA ILE A 235 -5.09 8.35 -13.35
C ILE A 235 -6.42 8.96 -12.92
N PRO A 236 -6.59 10.31 -13.01
CA PRO A 236 -7.80 10.96 -12.57
C PRO A 236 -9.05 10.42 -13.26
N GLY A 237 -10.08 10.11 -12.47
CA GLY A 237 -11.37 9.62 -12.98
C GLY A 237 -11.40 8.14 -13.34
N MET A 238 -10.32 7.39 -13.10
CA MET A 238 -10.24 5.96 -13.34
C MET A 238 -10.19 5.13 -12.04
N ASP A 239 -10.72 5.65 -10.97
CA ASP A 239 -10.76 4.93 -9.70
C ASP A 239 -11.45 3.58 -9.86
N TYR A 240 -10.80 2.52 -9.40
CA TYR A 240 -11.24 1.12 -9.50
C TYR A 240 -11.42 0.57 -10.93
N ALA A 241 -10.95 1.26 -11.97
CA ALA A 241 -11.10 0.80 -13.35
C ALA A 241 -10.14 -0.35 -13.74
N GLY A 242 -9.20 -0.73 -12.86
CA GLY A 242 -8.25 -1.82 -13.12
C GLY A 242 -7.13 -1.44 -14.09
N GLY A 243 -6.37 -2.43 -14.56
CA GLY A 243 -5.46 -2.23 -15.70
C GLY A 243 -3.97 -2.07 -15.39
N ASN A 244 -3.51 -2.08 -14.13
CA ASN A 244 -2.07 -2.10 -13.83
C ASN A 244 -1.51 -3.53 -13.97
N PRO A 245 -0.74 -3.85 -15.02
CA PRO A 245 -0.23 -5.20 -15.18
C PRO A 245 0.86 -5.53 -14.15
N PHE A 246 0.78 -6.72 -13.58
CA PHE A 246 1.81 -7.34 -12.75
C PHE A 246 2.45 -8.50 -13.51
N ASP A 247 3.72 -8.78 -13.24
CA ASP A 247 4.35 -10.03 -13.68
C ASP A 247 3.62 -11.21 -13.01
N ASP A 248 3.18 -12.19 -13.80
CA ASP A 248 2.46 -13.35 -13.27
C ASP A 248 3.38 -14.43 -12.66
N GLY A 249 4.68 -14.16 -12.59
CA GLY A 249 5.69 -15.11 -12.11
C GLY A 249 5.94 -16.30 -13.04
N ARG A 250 5.32 -16.31 -14.22
CA ARG A 250 5.40 -17.40 -15.23
C ARG A 250 5.88 -16.89 -16.59
N GLY A 251 6.41 -15.66 -16.63
CA GLY A 251 6.84 -14.99 -17.85
C GLY A 251 5.72 -14.33 -18.64
N GLY A 252 4.54 -14.17 -18.04
CA GLY A 252 3.40 -13.43 -18.54
C GLY A 252 3.09 -12.22 -17.68
N ALA A 253 1.91 -11.62 -17.90
CA ALA A 253 1.40 -10.55 -17.08
C ALA A 253 -0.09 -10.75 -16.79
N VAL A 254 -0.54 -10.23 -15.66
CA VAL A 254 -1.95 -10.22 -15.25
C VAL A 254 -2.31 -8.81 -14.77
N ALA A 255 -3.42 -8.28 -15.26
CA ALA A 255 -3.92 -6.98 -14.84
C ALA A 255 -5.17 -7.13 -13.95
N PRO A 256 -5.32 -6.31 -12.90
CA PRO A 256 -6.53 -6.25 -12.10
C PRO A 256 -7.72 -5.83 -12.97
N MET A 257 -8.85 -6.51 -12.76
CA MET A 257 -10.08 -6.23 -13.50
C MET A 257 -10.72 -4.91 -13.07
N ASN A 258 -11.52 -4.32 -13.95
CA ASN A 258 -12.36 -3.18 -13.64
C ASN A 258 -13.44 -3.58 -12.62
N LEU A 259 -13.46 -2.91 -11.46
CA LEU A 259 -14.43 -3.13 -10.37
C LEU A 259 -15.61 -2.13 -10.42
N THR A 260 -15.65 -1.22 -11.39
CA THR A 260 -16.78 -0.30 -11.50
C THR A 260 -18.02 -1.00 -12.10
N PRO A 261 -19.24 -0.47 -11.88
CA PRO A 261 -20.48 -1.06 -12.41
C PRO A 261 -20.67 -0.78 -13.91
N ASP A 262 -19.60 -0.66 -14.66
CA ASP A 262 -19.60 -0.53 -16.12
C ASP A 262 -19.75 -1.89 -16.81
N ALA A 263 -20.18 -1.90 -18.08
CA ALA A 263 -20.29 -3.12 -18.89
C ALA A 263 -18.92 -3.85 -19.06
N THR A 264 -17.82 -3.12 -18.99
CA THR A 264 -16.44 -3.65 -19.02
C THR A 264 -15.94 -4.09 -17.65
N GLY A 265 -16.72 -3.86 -16.59
CA GLY A 265 -16.40 -4.16 -15.20
C GLY A 265 -17.31 -5.22 -14.60
N ILE A 266 -17.81 -4.95 -13.38
CA ILE A 266 -18.62 -5.89 -12.60
C ILE A 266 -20.14 -5.67 -12.77
N SER A 267 -20.61 -5.06 -13.85
CA SER A 267 -22.05 -4.83 -14.06
C SER A 267 -22.89 -6.12 -14.01
N TYR A 268 -22.32 -7.23 -14.48
CA TYR A 268 -22.98 -8.54 -14.52
C TYR A 268 -22.91 -9.32 -13.18
N TYR A 269 -22.20 -8.79 -12.18
CA TYR A 269 -22.17 -9.40 -10.85
C TYR A 269 -23.45 -9.05 -10.10
N ASP A 270 -23.99 -10.04 -9.41
CA ASP A 270 -24.86 -9.89 -8.26
C ASP A 270 -24.07 -10.12 -6.96
N GLU A 271 -24.70 -9.89 -5.82
CA GLU A 271 -24.10 -10.07 -4.51
C GLU A 271 -23.60 -11.51 -4.31
N ALA A 272 -24.39 -12.49 -4.71
CA ALA A 272 -24.05 -13.91 -4.54
C ALA A 272 -22.83 -14.30 -5.36
N LEU A 273 -22.73 -13.83 -6.61
CA LEU A 273 -21.57 -14.07 -7.46
C LEU A 273 -20.31 -13.40 -6.90
N PHE A 274 -20.43 -12.15 -6.40
CA PHE A 274 -19.30 -11.45 -5.79
C PHE A 274 -18.77 -12.19 -4.56
N VAL A 275 -19.64 -12.53 -3.60
CA VAL A 275 -19.26 -13.27 -2.40
C VAL A 275 -18.64 -14.61 -2.78
N LYS A 276 -19.27 -15.37 -3.69
CA LYS A 276 -18.74 -16.65 -4.18
C LYS A 276 -17.35 -16.48 -4.82
N THR A 277 -17.16 -15.43 -5.62
CA THR A 277 -15.87 -15.15 -6.28
C THR A 277 -14.77 -14.97 -5.26
N ILE A 278 -14.98 -14.14 -4.22
CA ILE A 278 -13.98 -13.93 -3.18
C ILE A 278 -13.77 -15.21 -2.33
N ARG A 279 -14.83 -15.97 -2.02
CA ARG A 279 -14.73 -17.22 -1.24
C ARG A 279 -13.93 -18.31 -1.95
N THR A 280 -14.11 -18.43 -3.25
CA THR A 280 -13.60 -19.57 -4.02
C THR A 280 -12.39 -19.23 -4.89
N GLY A 281 -12.14 -17.94 -5.18
CA GLY A 281 -11.13 -17.51 -6.16
C GLY A 281 -11.53 -17.83 -7.60
N HIS A 282 -12.84 -17.98 -7.90
CA HIS A 282 -13.30 -18.34 -9.23
C HIS A 282 -14.50 -17.50 -9.66
N VAL A 283 -14.54 -17.16 -10.94
CA VAL A 283 -15.71 -16.60 -11.63
C VAL A 283 -16.14 -17.63 -12.67
N GLY A 284 -17.18 -18.40 -12.37
CA GLY A 284 -17.54 -19.57 -13.18
C GLY A 284 -16.38 -20.56 -13.24
N ALA A 285 -15.91 -20.88 -14.45
CA ALA A 285 -14.75 -21.77 -14.66
C ALA A 285 -13.39 -21.05 -14.59
N ARG A 286 -13.37 -19.72 -14.61
CA ARG A 286 -12.14 -18.92 -14.62
C ARG A 286 -11.61 -18.74 -13.20
N ALA A 287 -10.38 -19.21 -12.93
CA ALA A 287 -9.68 -18.93 -11.68
C ALA A 287 -9.15 -17.49 -11.65
N LEU A 288 -9.19 -16.86 -10.49
CA LEU A 288 -8.51 -15.61 -10.23
C LEU A 288 -7.01 -15.86 -10.09
N SER A 289 -6.22 -14.88 -10.52
CA SER A 289 -4.77 -14.90 -10.23
C SER A 289 -4.53 -14.84 -8.72
N PRO A 290 -3.54 -15.58 -8.20
CA PRO A 290 -3.16 -15.50 -6.79
C PRO A 290 -2.61 -14.13 -6.36
N HIS A 291 -2.22 -13.26 -7.30
CA HIS A 291 -1.87 -11.86 -7.00
C HIS A 291 -3.05 -11.10 -6.40
N MET A 292 -4.29 -11.40 -6.80
CA MET A 292 -5.47 -11.02 -6.02
C MET A 292 -5.48 -11.89 -4.76
N PRO A 293 -5.29 -11.34 -3.55
CA PRO A 293 -5.18 -12.14 -2.33
C PRO A 293 -6.56 -12.64 -1.84
N TRP A 294 -7.38 -13.18 -2.77
CA TRP A 294 -8.69 -13.76 -2.46
C TRP A 294 -8.59 -14.86 -1.40
N TRP A 295 -7.46 -15.54 -1.33
CA TRP A 295 -7.17 -16.58 -0.36
C TRP A 295 -7.00 -16.04 1.08
N VAL A 296 -6.79 -14.74 1.25
CA VAL A 296 -6.90 -14.03 2.52
C VAL A 296 -8.33 -13.49 2.67
N TYR A 297 -8.82 -12.74 1.70
CA TYR A 297 -10.13 -12.09 1.75
C TYR A 297 -11.31 -13.06 1.86
N ARG A 298 -11.14 -14.31 1.45
CA ARG A 298 -12.12 -15.38 1.67
C ARG A 298 -12.51 -15.59 3.14
N ASN A 299 -11.72 -15.08 4.08
CA ASN A 299 -11.97 -15.15 5.52
C ASN A 299 -12.74 -13.94 6.05
N MET A 300 -13.05 -12.95 5.22
CA MET A 300 -13.91 -11.82 5.61
C MET A 300 -15.31 -12.32 5.97
N THR A 301 -16.03 -11.58 6.82
CA THR A 301 -17.42 -11.90 7.11
C THR A 301 -18.31 -11.73 5.87
N ASP A 302 -19.47 -12.39 5.87
CA ASP A 302 -20.44 -12.17 4.78
C ASP A 302 -20.98 -10.74 4.77
N GLU A 303 -21.13 -10.13 5.96
CA GLU A 303 -21.53 -8.72 6.09
C GLU A 303 -20.51 -7.80 5.38
N ASP A 304 -19.21 -8.00 5.63
CA ASP A 304 -18.17 -7.17 5.00
C ASP A 304 -18.10 -7.38 3.49
N LEU A 305 -18.19 -8.62 3.00
CA LEU A 305 -18.18 -8.89 1.55
C LEU A 305 -19.40 -8.30 0.84
N LYS A 306 -20.61 -8.44 1.43
CA LYS A 306 -21.84 -7.85 0.90
C LYS A 306 -21.78 -6.32 0.93
N SER A 307 -21.27 -5.75 2.00
CA SER A 307 -21.07 -4.31 2.12
C SER A 307 -20.06 -3.78 1.10
N ALA A 308 -18.94 -4.49 0.90
CA ALA A 308 -17.96 -4.15 -0.12
C ALA A 308 -18.59 -4.13 -1.51
N PHE A 309 -19.39 -5.16 -1.86
CA PHE A 309 -20.11 -5.19 -3.13
C PHE A 309 -21.11 -4.04 -3.25
N ALA A 310 -21.91 -3.79 -2.21
CA ALA A 310 -22.87 -2.69 -2.19
C ALA A 310 -22.18 -1.34 -2.47
N TYR A 311 -21.00 -1.08 -1.86
CA TYR A 311 -20.23 0.12 -2.15
C TYR A 311 -19.70 0.17 -3.59
N LEU A 312 -19.08 -0.93 -4.08
CA LEU A 312 -18.55 -0.98 -5.45
C LEU A 312 -19.64 -0.72 -6.50
N ARG A 313 -20.88 -1.11 -6.24
CA ARG A 313 -22.04 -0.83 -7.10
C ARG A 313 -22.45 0.65 -7.14
N THR A 314 -22.01 1.46 -6.18
CA THR A 314 -22.24 2.92 -6.16
C THR A 314 -21.18 3.73 -6.86
N LEU A 315 -20.07 3.10 -7.25
CA LEU A 315 -18.99 3.79 -7.95
C LEU A 315 -19.46 4.33 -9.30
N ARG A 316 -18.81 5.41 -9.75
CA ARG A 316 -19.05 5.92 -11.10
C ARG A 316 -18.62 4.86 -12.12
N PRO A 317 -19.48 4.48 -13.08
CA PRO A 317 -19.10 3.60 -14.17
C PRO A 317 -17.92 4.20 -14.97
N VAL A 318 -16.91 3.40 -15.24
CA VAL A 318 -15.75 3.76 -16.06
C VAL A 318 -15.61 2.70 -17.14
N GLU A 319 -15.76 3.09 -18.41
CA GLU A 319 -15.49 2.19 -19.51
C GLU A 319 -13.97 1.96 -19.62
N HIS A 320 -13.53 0.78 -19.20
CA HIS A 320 -12.13 0.35 -19.30
C HIS A 320 -12.07 -1.17 -19.39
N ARG A 321 -11.83 -1.69 -20.59
CA ARG A 321 -11.73 -3.12 -20.81
C ARG A 321 -10.35 -3.63 -20.36
N VAL A 322 -10.34 -4.61 -19.50
CA VAL A 322 -9.15 -5.38 -19.12
C VAL A 322 -9.35 -6.82 -19.58
N ASP A 323 -8.47 -7.30 -20.46
CA ASP A 323 -8.55 -8.65 -21.02
C ASP A 323 -7.22 -9.39 -20.81
N ASN A 324 -7.17 -10.21 -19.78
CA ASN A 324 -5.99 -10.99 -19.43
C ASN A 324 -5.68 -12.15 -20.41
N THR A 325 -6.48 -12.34 -21.46
CA THR A 325 -6.19 -13.31 -22.54
C THR A 325 -5.35 -12.70 -23.65
N GLU A 326 -5.30 -11.38 -23.75
CA GLU A 326 -4.46 -10.68 -24.73
C GLU A 326 -2.99 -10.65 -24.27
N LYS A 327 -2.08 -11.00 -25.16
CA LYS A 327 -0.64 -10.91 -24.88
C LYS A 327 -0.16 -9.47 -25.04
N PRO A 328 0.66 -8.95 -24.10
CA PRO A 328 1.26 -7.64 -24.27
C PRO A 328 2.12 -7.57 -25.54
N THR A 329 1.90 -6.53 -26.36
CA THR A 329 2.66 -6.26 -27.58
C THR A 329 3.43 -4.96 -27.47
N PHE A 330 4.65 -4.91 -28.03
CA PHE A 330 5.46 -3.69 -28.03
C PHE A 330 5.02 -2.74 -29.15
N CYS A 331 4.59 -1.54 -28.77
CA CYS A 331 4.25 -0.49 -29.72
C CYS A 331 5.49 0.19 -30.27
N LYS A 332 5.65 0.16 -31.59
CA LYS A 332 6.77 0.83 -32.26
C LYS A 332 6.67 2.35 -32.23
N LEU A 333 5.47 2.90 -32.07
CA LEU A 333 5.20 4.34 -32.06
C LEU A 333 5.53 4.98 -30.70
N CYS A 334 4.85 4.53 -29.62
CA CYS A 334 5.06 5.10 -28.29
C CYS A 334 6.15 4.41 -27.47
N LYS A 335 6.74 3.30 -27.98
CA LYS A 335 7.79 2.51 -27.33
C LYS A 335 7.38 1.85 -26.01
N GLN A 336 6.08 1.69 -25.77
CA GLN A 336 5.51 1.02 -24.60
C GLN A 336 4.89 -0.32 -24.99
N LYS A 337 4.60 -1.15 -23.99
CA LYS A 337 3.84 -2.39 -24.18
C LYS A 337 2.34 -2.07 -24.05
N HIS A 338 1.56 -2.51 -25.02
CA HIS A 338 0.09 -2.49 -25.00
C HIS A 338 -0.44 -3.92 -25.05
N GLY A 339 -1.63 -4.13 -24.54
CA GLY A 339 -2.27 -5.42 -24.44
C GLY A 339 -3.00 -5.54 -23.09
N LEU A 340 -3.45 -6.73 -22.75
CA LEU A 340 -4.28 -6.99 -21.55
C LEU A 340 -5.59 -6.19 -21.53
N GLY A 341 -6.12 -5.87 -22.73
CA GLY A 341 -7.33 -5.08 -22.91
C GLY A 341 -7.16 -3.57 -22.86
N GLU A 342 -5.94 -3.08 -22.63
CA GLU A 342 -5.65 -1.65 -22.79
C GLU A 342 -5.75 -1.26 -24.27
N ARG A 343 -6.54 -0.23 -24.54
CA ARG A 343 -6.65 0.31 -25.90
C ARG A 343 -5.40 1.14 -26.22
N ASN A 344 -4.85 0.90 -27.37
CA ASN A 344 -3.80 1.73 -27.94
C ASN A 344 -4.33 3.10 -28.33
#